data_55b30753918ebe4dafb53f3aac89ddb7
#
_entry.id   55b30753918ebe4dafb53f3aac89ddb7
#
_cell.length_a   1.000
_cell.length_b   1.000
_cell.length_c   1.000
_cell.angle_alpha   90.00
_cell.angle_beta   90.00
_cell.angle_gamma   90.00
#
_symmetry.space_group_name_H-M   'P 1'
#
loop_
_entity.id
_entity.type
_entity.pdbx_description
1 polymer ?
#
loop_
_entity_poly.entity_id
_entity_poly.type
_entity_poly.pdbx_seq_one_letter_code
_entity_poly.pdbx_strand_id
1 'polypeptide(L)'
;PICSPIYAKRNILASTFIPHPLLSHREFCKLALDYLTFGNAYVERVNARSQKPLKLNVPLAKYMRVGTDGQTYYFVNNSILKPYEYKGKDICHLIEPDINQEIYGCPEYLSALNSVWLDESATLFRRKYYINGSHAGYIMYVNDAGANKDDIDNMRKALKNSKGPGNFRNLFLYSPNGKKDGIQ
;
A
#
# COMPACT_ATOMS: atom_id res chain seq x y z
N PRO A 1 -4.29 0.31 0.16
CA PRO A 1 -5.39 1.13 -0.42
C PRO A 1 -5.00 1.82 -1.73
N ILE A 2 -3.77 2.40 -1.86
CA ILE A 2 -3.34 3.17 -3.06
C ILE A 2 -3.15 2.29 -4.31
N CYS A 3 -2.77 1.04 -4.19
CA CYS A 3 -2.48 0.18 -5.35
C CYS A 3 -3.68 0.02 -6.28
N SER A 4 -4.88 -0.15 -5.75
CA SER A 4 -6.08 -0.36 -6.57
C SER A 4 -6.40 0.81 -7.51
N PRO A 5 -6.44 2.08 -7.07
CA PRO A 5 -6.60 3.23 -7.95
C PRO A 5 -5.51 3.36 -9.01
N ILE A 6 -4.24 3.11 -8.66
CA ILE A 6 -3.13 3.16 -9.60
C ILE A 6 -3.32 2.11 -10.71
N TYR A 7 -3.64 0.88 -10.34
CA TYR A 7 -3.91 -0.16 -11.34
C TYR A 7 -5.15 0.13 -12.18
N ALA A 8 -6.20 0.73 -11.61
CA ALA A 8 -7.38 1.15 -12.38
C ALA A 8 -7.01 2.21 -13.42
N LYS A 9 -6.28 3.28 -13.04
CA LYS A 9 -5.77 4.29 -13.97
C LYS A 9 -4.90 3.65 -15.06
N ARG A 10 -3.95 2.77 -14.68
CA ARG A 10 -3.10 2.05 -15.64
C ARG A 10 -3.94 1.22 -16.63
N ASN A 11 -4.96 0.50 -16.16
CA ASN A 11 -5.80 -0.33 -17.01
C ASN A 11 -6.62 0.51 -18.01
N ILE A 12 -7.13 1.67 -17.58
CA ILE A 12 -7.82 2.59 -18.47
C ILE A 12 -6.87 3.08 -19.56
N LEU A 13 -5.66 3.53 -19.20
CA LEU A 13 -4.65 3.95 -20.18
C LEU A 13 -4.28 2.82 -21.13
N ALA A 14 -4.09 1.60 -20.60
CA ALA A 14 -3.75 0.43 -21.41
C ALA A 14 -4.87 0.04 -22.38
N SER A 15 -6.14 0.19 -22.00
CA SER A 15 -7.28 -0.14 -22.87
C SER A 15 -7.43 0.81 -24.05
N THR A 16 -6.96 2.06 -23.91
CA THR A 16 -7.00 3.06 -24.99
C THR A 16 -5.72 3.09 -25.83
N PHE A 17 -4.69 2.34 -25.43
CA PHE A 17 -3.42 2.32 -26.13
C PHE A 17 -3.50 1.51 -27.42
N ILE A 18 -3.12 2.14 -28.54
CA ILE A 18 -2.96 1.48 -29.82
C ILE A 18 -1.51 1.02 -29.93
N PRO A 19 -1.24 -0.32 -30.03
CA PRO A 19 0.12 -0.83 -30.10
C PRO A 19 0.88 -0.26 -31.31
N HIS A 20 2.14 0.13 -31.07
CA HIS A 20 3.04 0.61 -32.11
C HIS A 20 4.13 -0.43 -32.37
N PRO A 21 4.65 -0.59 -33.60
CA PRO A 21 5.71 -1.55 -33.90
C PRO A 21 6.95 -1.44 -33.00
N LEU A 22 7.27 -0.23 -32.51
CA LEU A 22 8.41 0.01 -31.62
C LEU A 22 8.06 -0.12 -30.14
N LEU A 23 6.78 -0.01 -29.74
CA LEU A 23 6.35 -0.04 -28.34
C LEU A 23 5.20 -1.04 -28.18
N SER A 24 5.49 -2.16 -27.54
CA SER A 24 4.47 -3.17 -27.26
C SER A 24 3.51 -2.72 -26.15
N HIS A 25 2.31 -3.30 -26.15
CA HIS A 25 1.33 -3.08 -25.07
C HIS A 25 1.91 -3.38 -23.68
N ARG A 26 2.77 -4.39 -23.55
CA ARG A 26 3.43 -4.75 -22.29
C ARG A 26 4.37 -3.65 -21.80
N GLU A 27 5.18 -3.08 -22.70
CA GLU A 27 6.09 -1.99 -22.34
C GLU A 27 5.32 -0.70 -22.00
N PHE A 28 4.22 -0.43 -22.71
CA PHE A 28 3.35 0.68 -22.37
C PHE A 28 2.71 0.52 -20.97
N CYS A 29 2.27 -0.69 -20.61
CA CYS A 29 1.75 -0.95 -19.25
C CYS A 29 2.80 -0.70 -18.15
N LYS A 30 4.07 -1.04 -18.41
CA LYS A 30 5.17 -0.73 -17.48
C LYS A 30 5.39 0.77 -17.36
N LEU A 31 5.44 1.46 -18.50
CA LEU A 31 5.61 2.90 -18.58
C LEU A 31 4.54 3.64 -17.77
N ALA A 32 3.27 3.30 -18.02
CA ALA A 32 2.13 3.88 -17.32
C ALA A 32 2.17 3.58 -15.81
N LEU A 33 2.56 2.36 -15.43
CA LEU A 33 2.64 1.99 -14.02
C LEU A 33 3.77 2.75 -13.31
N ASP A 34 4.96 2.85 -13.91
CA ASP A 34 6.09 3.59 -13.35
C ASP A 34 5.77 5.08 -13.21
N TYR A 35 5.16 5.68 -14.23
CA TYR A 35 4.74 7.08 -14.20
C TYR A 35 3.73 7.35 -13.08
N LEU A 36 2.68 6.54 -12.97
CA LEU A 36 1.65 6.70 -11.95
C LEU A 36 2.16 6.42 -10.52
N THR A 37 3.20 5.58 -10.40
CA THR A 37 3.73 5.20 -9.08
C THR A 37 4.81 6.14 -8.59
N PHE A 38 5.69 6.58 -9.48
CA PHE A 38 6.88 7.37 -9.12
C PHE A 38 6.84 8.82 -9.60
N GLY A 39 5.86 9.19 -10.44
CA GLY A 39 5.88 10.46 -11.16
C GLY A 39 7.02 10.54 -12.19
N ASN A 40 7.68 9.42 -12.46
CA ASN A 40 8.84 9.31 -13.33
C ASN A 40 8.75 8.03 -14.13
N ALA A 41 8.96 8.12 -15.43
CA ALA A 41 9.06 6.96 -16.30
C ALA A 41 10.14 7.20 -17.36
N TYR A 42 10.75 6.12 -17.82
CA TYR A 42 11.89 6.19 -18.74
C TYR A 42 11.63 5.32 -19.96
N VAL A 43 11.99 5.84 -21.12
CA VAL A 43 11.92 5.12 -22.39
C VAL A 43 13.29 5.14 -23.05
N GLU A 44 13.86 3.96 -23.22
CA GLU A 44 15.11 3.76 -23.93
C GLU A 44 14.85 3.47 -25.39
N ARG A 45 15.53 4.15 -26.27
CA ARG A 45 15.56 3.86 -27.72
C ARG A 45 16.68 2.87 -28.02
N VAL A 46 16.30 1.65 -28.32
CA VAL A 46 17.24 0.61 -28.78
C VAL A 46 17.39 0.70 -30.29
N ASN A 47 18.60 0.96 -30.75
CA ASN A 47 18.91 1.10 -32.18
C ASN A 47 19.47 -0.21 -32.76
N ALA A 48 19.14 -0.50 -34.03
CA ALA A 48 19.82 -1.51 -34.81
C ALA A 48 21.26 -1.06 -35.19
N ARG A 49 22.07 -1.96 -35.72
CA ARG A 49 23.44 -1.61 -36.24
C ARG A 49 23.39 -0.50 -37.29
N SER A 50 22.29 -0.37 -38.03
CA SER A 50 22.05 0.67 -39.01
C SER A 50 21.62 2.01 -38.41
N GLN A 51 21.67 2.17 -37.10
CA GLN A 51 21.21 3.32 -36.32
C GLN A 51 19.70 3.64 -36.44
N LYS A 52 18.94 2.80 -37.12
CA LYS A 52 17.47 2.91 -37.15
C LYS A 52 16.89 2.39 -35.83
N PRO A 53 15.83 3.03 -35.30
CA PRO A 53 15.18 2.55 -34.09
C PRO A 53 14.60 1.16 -34.33
N LEU A 54 14.95 0.21 -33.46
CA LEU A 54 14.51 -1.18 -33.51
C LEU A 54 13.31 -1.40 -32.58
N LYS A 55 13.40 -0.88 -31.38
CA LYS A 55 12.36 -0.96 -30.36
C LYS A 55 12.54 0.12 -29.29
N LEU A 56 11.47 0.39 -28.59
CA LEU A 56 11.45 1.15 -27.33
C LEU A 56 11.40 0.17 -26.16
N ASN A 57 12.31 0.32 -25.23
CA ASN A 57 12.38 -0.47 -24.00
C ASN A 57 12.05 0.44 -22.83
N VAL A 58 11.40 -0.11 -21.79
CA VAL A 58 11.05 0.65 -20.59
C VAL A 58 11.84 0.09 -19.41
N PRO A 59 12.98 0.70 -19.05
CA PRO A 59 13.71 0.35 -17.86
C PRO A 59 12.91 0.76 -16.62
N LEU A 60 12.94 -0.06 -15.57
CA LEU A 60 12.18 0.20 -14.35
C LEU A 60 12.66 1.47 -13.65
N ALA A 61 11.75 2.41 -13.42
CA ALA A 61 12.05 3.72 -12.83
C ALA A 61 12.75 3.62 -11.47
N LYS A 62 12.43 2.61 -10.67
CA LYS A 62 13.07 2.38 -9.35
C LYS A 62 14.59 2.22 -9.41
N TYR A 63 15.13 1.75 -10.54
CA TYR A 63 16.58 1.56 -10.74
C TYR A 63 17.22 2.69 -11.51
N MET A 64 16.46 3.63 -12.05
CA MET A 64 16.98 4.75 -12.79
C MET A 64 17.48 5.85 -11.84
N ARG A 65 18.60 6.43 -12.19
CA ARG A 65 19.17 7.60 -11.50
C ARG A 65 19.61 8.63 -12.54
N VAL A 66 19.36 9.88 -12.24
CA VAL A 66 19.80 11.02 -13.05
C VAL A 66 21.12 11.51 -12.51
N GLY A 67 22.08 11.79 -13.40
CA GLY A 67 23.36 12.36 -13.04
C GLY A 67 23.23 13.82 -12.59
N THR A 68 24.25 14.32 -11.93
CA THR A 68 24.30 15.71 -11.44
C THR A 68 24.28 16.75 -12.57
N ASP A 69 24.61 16.34 -13.79
CA ASP A 69 24.55 17.16 -15.00
C ASP A 69 23.13 17.27 -15.60
N GLY A 70 22.16 16.52 -15.07
CA GLY A 70 20.79 16.45 -15.57
C GLY A 70 20.63 15.81 -16.95
N GLN A 71 21.71 15.35 -17.57
CA GLN A 71 21.69 14.79 -18.93
C GLN A 71 22.11 13.33 -19.00
N THR A 72 22.86 12.86 -17.99
CA THR A 72 23.32 11.47 -17.91
C THR A 72 22.37 10.65 -17.07
N TYR A 73 22.03 9.44 -17.53
CA TYR A 73 21.15 8.52 -16.83
C TYR A 73 21.87 7.22 -16.53
N TYR A 74 21.67 6.70 -15.33
CA TYR A 74 22.28 5.47 -14.84
C TYR A 74 21.22 4.45 -14.45
N PHE A 75 21.43 3.21 -14.86
CA PHE A 75 20.66 2.08 -14.36
C PHE A 75 21.48 1.39 -13.27
N VAL A 76 20.98 1.47 -12.03
CA VAL A 76 21.63 0.96 -10.82
C VAL A 76 20.81 -0.19 -10.26
N ASN A 77 21.21 -1.42 -10.56
CA ASN A 77 20.63 -2.60 -9.92
C ASN A 77 21.59 -3.07 -8.81
N ASN A 78 21.05 -3.47 -7.67
CA ASN A 78 21.81 -3.92 -6.49
C ASN A 78 22.79 -5.08 -6.77
N SER A 79 22.61 -5.80 -7.89
CA SER A 79 23.48 -6.90 -8.31
C SER A 79 24.66 -6.46 -9.19
N ILE A 80 24.76 -5.18 -9.56
CA ILE A 80 25.72 -4.72 -10.56
C ILE A 80 26.73 -3.81 -9.87
N LEU A 81 27.99 -4.24 -9.87
CA LEU A 81 29.13 -3.47 -9.33
C LEU A 81 29.39 -2.16 -10.08
N LYS A 82 28.96 -2.07 -11.34
CA LYS A 82 29.07 -0.85 -12.15
C LYS A 82 27.68 -0.49 -12.71
N PRO A 83 27.19 0.73 -12.49
CA PRO A 83 25.95 1.19 -13.10
C PRO A 83 26.08 1.20 -14.63
N TYR A 84 25.02 0.86 -15.32
CA TYR A 84 24.93 1.03 -16.77
C TYR A 84 24.59 2.48 -17.07
N GLU A 85 25.43 3.12 -17.89
CA GLU A 85 25.25 4.51 -18.29
C GLU A 85 24.52 4.58 -19.63
N TYR A 86 23.42 5.35 -19.65
CA TYR A 86 22.70 5.67 -20.88
C TYR A 86 23.22 6.97 -21.47
N LYS A 87 23.40 6.99 -22.78
CA LYS A 87 23.69 8.23 -23.51
C LYS A 87 22.41 9.06 -23.58
N GLY A 88 22.47 10.35 -23.25
CA GLY A 88 21.30 11.22 -23.14
C GLY A 88 20.38 11.29 -24.36
N LYS A 89 20.90 10.93 -25.56
CA LYS A 89 20.09 10.86 -26.79
C LYS A 89 19.26 9.58 -26.94
N ASP A 90 19.58 8.54 -26.16
CA ASP A 90 18.94 7.23 -26.28
C ASP A 90 17.91 6.97 -25.18
N ILE A 91 17.78 7.86 -24.22
CA ILE A 91 16.82 7.78 -23.12
C ILE A 91 15.92 9.03 -23.11
N CYS A 92 14.64 8.81 -22.91
CA CYS A 92 13.65 9.85 -22.67
C CYS A 92 13.12 9.70 -21.24
N HIS A 93 13.16 10.76 -20.46
CA HIS A 93 12.61 10.82 -19.12
C HIS A 93 11.27 11.55 -19.14
N LEU A 94 10.21 10.88 -18.79
CA LEU A 94 8.88 11.45 -18.58
C LEU A 94 8.74 11.80 -17.10
N ILE A 95 8.44 13.05 -16.83
CA ILE A 95 8.40 13.62 -15.48
C ILE A 95 7.00 14.18 -15.22
N GLU A 96 6.40 13.83 -14.09
CA GLU A 96 5.25 14.55 -13.56
C GLU A 96 5.77 15.81 -12.85
N PRO A 97 5.52 17.00 -13.37
CA PRO A 97 6.12 18.22 -12.85
C PRO A 97 5.63 18.53 -11.43
N ASP A 98 6.58 18.89 -10.57
CA ASP A 98 6.30 19.40 -9.22
C ASP A 98 7.16 20.64 -8.99
N ILE A 99 6.58 21.66 -8.34
CA ILE A 99 7.22 22.94 -8.05
C ILE A 99 8.46 22.76 -7.13
N ASN A 100 8.44 21.73 -6.27
CA ASN A 100 9.49 21.49 -5.28
C ASN A 100 10.55 20.48 -5.76
N GLN A 101 10.43 19.97 -6.99
CA GLN A 101 11.31 18.93 -7.54
C GLN A 101 11.91 19.40 -8.88
N GLU A 102 13.21 19.47 -8.95
CA GLU A 102 13.91 19.92 -10.18
C GLU A 102 14.32 18.76 -11.09
N ILE A 103 14.72 17.63 -10.49
CA ILE A 103 15.32 16.50 -11.20
C ILE A 103 14.33 15.36 -11.43
N TYR A 104 13.47 15.12 -10.44
CA TYR A 104 12.48 14.05 -10.47
C TYR A 104 11.08 14.62 -10.37
N GLY A 105 10.14 13.92 -10.98
CA GLY A 105 8.73 14.22 -10.80
C GLY A 105 8.18 13.63 -9.51
N CYS A 106 7.04 14.16 -9.09
CA CYS A 106 6.32 13.75 -7.89
C CYS A 106 5.00 13.08 -8.27
N PRO A 107 4.71 11.87 -7.77
CA PRO A 107 3.47 11.21 -8.15
C PRO A 107 2.25 11.92 -7.56
N GLU A 108 1.21 12.04 -8.37
CA GLU A 108 -0.04 12.77 -8.09
C GLU A 108 -0.73 12.34 -6.78
N TYR A 109 -0.65 11.04 -6.43
CA TYR A 109 -1.32 10.52 -5.23
C TYR A 109 -0.71 11.00 -3.90
N LEU A 110 0.47 11.61 -3.90
CA LEU A 110 1.09 12.13 -2.68
C LEU A 110 0.21 13.20 -1.99
N SER A 111 -0.52 13.98 -2.76
CA SER A 111 -1.48 14.96 -2.22
C SER A 111 -2.60 14.31 -1.39
N ALA A 112 -2.92 13.05 -1.66
CA ALA A 112 -3.98 12.29 -0.98
C ALA A 112 -3.47 11.40 0.17
N LEU A 113 -2.18 11.42 0.51
CA LEU A 113 -1.58 10.50 1.49
C LEU A 113 -2.26 10.53 2.86
N ASN A 114 -2.60 11.70 3.38
CA ASN A 114 -3.27 11.84 4.66
C ASN A 114 -4.64 11.14 4.67
N SER A 115 -5.41 11.28 3.60
CA SER A 115 -6.71 10.60 3.44
C SER A 115 -6.56 9.09 3.34
N VAL A 116 -5.50 8.62 2.67
CA VAL A 116 -5.18 7.19 2.55
C VAL A 116 -4.77 6.59 3.89
N TRP A 117 -3.96 7.28 4.68
CA TRP A 117 -3.59 6.83 6.03
C TRP A 117 -4.78 6.79 6.98
N LEU A 118 -5.70 7.75 6.85
CA LEU A 118 -6.94 7.72 7.62
C LEU A 118 -7.81 6.50 7.25
N ASP A 119 -7.98 6.21 5.97
CA ASP A 119 -8.72 5.04 5.49
C ASP A 119 -8.05 3.73 5.94
N GLU A 120 -6.72 3.63 5.86
CA GLU A 120 -5.97 2.48 6.37
C GLU A 120 -6.17 2.29 7.88
N SER A 121 -6.07 3.37 8.64
CA SER A 121 -6.28 3.35 10.10
C SER A 121 -7.70 2.90 10.44
N ALA A 122 -8.70 3.39 9.72
CA ALA A 122 -10.10 2.98 9.89
C ALA A 122 -10.30 1.49 9.55
N THR A 123 -9.65 1.01 8.50
CA THR A 123 -9.69 -0.40 8.09
C THR A 123 -9.01 -1.29 9.13
N LEU A 124 -7.85 -0.89 9.65
CA LEU A 124 -7.15 -1.62 10.72
C LEU A 124 -7.96 -1.64 12.02
N PHE A 125 -8.59 -0.51 12.37
CA PHE A 125 -9.49 -0.45 13.52
C PHE A 125 -10.67 -1.42 13.38
N ARG A 126 -11.37 -1.39 12.23
CA ARG A 126 -12.47 -2.32 11.94
C ARG A 126 -12.00 -3.76 12.01
N ARG A 127 -10.87 -4.10 11.41
CA ARG A 127 -10.30 -5.44 11.44
C ARG A 127 -10.01 -5.90 12.87
N LYS A 128 -9.37 -5.05 13.70
CA LYS A 128 -9.13 -5.35 15.11
C LYS A 128 -10.42 -5.52 15.88
N TYR A 129 -11.41 -4.68 15.61
CA TYR A 129 -12.72 -4.77 16.22
C TYR A 129 -13.40 -6.12 15.93
N TYR A 130 -13.43 -6.55 14.67
CA TYR A 130 -13.99 -7.84 14.29
C TYR A 130 -13.22 -9.04 14.86
N ILE A 131 -11.88 -8.98 14.86
CA ILE A 131 -11.06 -10.07 15.40
C ILE A 131 -11.23 -10.19 16.91
N ASN A 132 -11.26 -9.07 17.62
CA ASN A 132 -11.33 -9.08 19.07
C ASN A 132 -12.78 -9.28 19.59
N GLY A 133 -13.78 -9.07 18.74
CA GLY A 133 -15.19 -9.23 19.09
C GLY A 133 -15.64 -8.40 20.31
N SER A 134 -14.91 -7.36 20.67
CA SER A 134 -15.21 -6.58 21.85
C SER A 134 -15.98 -5.31 21.48
N HIS A 135 -17.18 -5.21 21.95
CA HIS A 135 -17.84 -3.93 22.09
C HIS A 135 -17.02 -3.15 23.13
N ALA A 136 -16.33 -2.10 22.71
CA ALA A 136 -15.73 -1.18 23.64
C ALA A 136 -16.85 -0.53 24.45
N GLY A 137 -16.93 -0.78 25.74
CA GLY A 137 -17.86 -0.01 26.53
C GLY A 137 -18.31 -0.61 27.85
N TYR A 138 -18.04 -1.86 28.16
CA TYR A 138 -18.45 -2.38 29.45
C TYR A 138 -17.25 -2.68 30.33
N ILE A 139 -17.12 -1.93 31.43
CA ILE A 139 -16.26 -2.30 32.57
C ILE A 139 -17.16 -3.06 33.52
N MET A 140 -16.99 -4.36 33.63
CA MET A 140 -17.66 -5.16 34.64
C MET A 140 -16.86 -5.05 35.94
N TYR A 141 -17.42 -4.34 36.90
CA TYR A 141 -16.86 -4.25 38.24
C TYR A 141 -17.63 -5.21 39.16
N VAL A 142 -16.95 -6.21 39.69
CA VAL A 142 -17.52 -7.16 40.65
C VAL A 142 -17.01 -6.76 42.04
N ASN A 143 -17.92 -6.28 42.88
CA ASN A 143 -17.62 -5.88 44.24
C ASN A 143 -18.18 -6.93 45.23
N ASP A 144 -17.63 -8.14 45.20
CA ASP A 144 -17.95 -9.17 46.19
C ASP A 144 -16.68 -9.63 46.92
N ALA A 145 -16.58 -9.30 48.19
CA ALA A 145 -15.46 -9.68 49.05
C ALA A 145 -15.39 -11.19 49.36
N GLY A 146 -16.41 -11.95 48.98
CA GLY A 146 -16.52 -13.41 49.18
C GLY A 146 -16.36 -14.26 47.95
N ALA A 147 -16.02 -13.68 46.79
CA ALA A 147 -15.84 -14.43 45.55
C ALA A 147 -14.62 -15.34 45.61
N ASN A 148 -14.83 -16.65 45.40
CA ASN A 148 -13.76 -17.64 45.29
C ASN A 148 -12.86 -17.29 44.10
N LYS A 149 -11.55 -17.51 44.22
CA LYS A 149 -10.61 -17.32 43.10
C LYS A 149 -11.01 -18.10 41.85
N ASP A 150 -11.58 -19.28 42.03
CA ASP A 150 -12.04 -20.14 40.94
C ASP A 150 -13.19 -19.52 40.15
N ASP A 151 -14.09 -18.79 40.82
CA ASP A 151 -15.20 -18.09 40.14
C ASP A 151 -14.70 -16.89 39.33
N ILE A 152 -13.72 -16.17 39.83
CA ILE A 152 -13.06 -15.05 39.12
C ILE A 152 -12.33 -15.56 37.89
N ASP A 153 -11.62 -16.68 38.00
CA ASP A 153 -10.91 -17.28 36.87
C ASP A 153 -11.86 -17.86 35.83
N ASN A 154 -12.98 -18.44 36.26
CA ASN A 154 -14.04 -18.91 35.35
C ASN A 154 -14.71 -17.73 34.60
N MET A 155 -14.97 -16.62 35.25
CA MET A 155 -15.47 -15.39 34.62
C MET A 155 -14.46 -14.82 33.61
N ARG A 156 -13.18 -14.79 33.94
CA ARG A 156 -12.11 -14.37 33.01
C ARG A 156 -12.04 -15.26 31.78
N LYS A 157 -12.14 -16.57 31.99
CA LYS A 157 -12.15 -17.56 30.88
C LYS A 157 -13.39 -17.38 30.00
N ALA A 158 -14.57 -17.20 30.61
CA ALA A 158 -15.82 -16.95 29.86
C ALA A 158 -15.74 -15.66 29.03
N LEU A 159 -15.24 -14.56 29.61
CA LEU A 159 -14.99 -13.29 28.91
C LEU A 159 -13.98 -13.43 27.78
N LYS A 160 -12.92 -14.20 27.98
CA LYS A 160 -11.92 -14.46 26.96
C LYS A 160 -12.46 -15.31 25.82
N ASN A 161 -13.30 -16.30 26.12
CA ASN A 161 -13.91 -17.19 25.13
C ASN A 161 -15.09 -16.54 24.38
N SER A 162 -15.66 -15.46 24.90
CA SER A 162 -16.70 -14.68 24.21
C SER A 162 -16.15 -13.71 23.16
N LYS A 163 -14.80 -13.56 23.07
CA LYS A 163 -14.14 -12.70 22.09
C LYS A 163 -13.80 -13.50 20.84
N GLY A 164 -13.97 -12.87 19.66
CA GLY A 164 -13.52 -13.45 18.39
C GLY A 164 -14.58 -13.36 17.29
N PRO A 165 -14.17 -13.67 16.04
CA PRO A 165 -15.06 -13.67 14.88
C PRO A 165 -16.19 -14.68 15.07
N GLY A 166 -17.43 -14.22 14.95
CA GLY A 166 -18.62 -15.07 15.12
C GLY A 166 -19.20 -15.13 16.54
N ASN A 167 -18.53 -14.59 17.55
CA ASN A 167 -19.00 -14.54 18.93
C ASN A 167 -19.60 -13.18 19.27
N PHE A 168 -20.66 -12.78 18.56
CA PHE A 168 -21.45 -11.57 18.84
C PHE A 168 -22.51 -11.82 19.95
N ARG A 169 -22.21 -12.65 20.92
CA ARG A 169 -23.16 -12.95 22.00
C ARG A 169 -22.93 -12.02 23.18
N ASN A 170 -24.04 -11.47 23.69
CA ASN A 170 -24.04 -10.77 24.96
C ASN A 170 -23.64 -11.78 26.05
N LEU A 171 -22.67 -11.46 26.87
CA LEU A 171 -22.26 -12.29 27.99
C LEU A 171 -23.32 -12.15 29.09
N PHE A 172 -24.06 -13.21 29.36
CA PHE A 172 -24.97 -13.29 30.49
C PHE A 172 -24.27 -14.08 31.59
N LEU A 173 -23.97 -13.42 32.71
CA LEU A 173 -23.41 -14.05 33.89
C LEU A 173 -24.53 -14.24 34.93
N TYR A 174 -24.81 -15.49 35.25
CA TYR A 174 -25.78 -15.86 36.29
C TYR A 174 -25.01 -16.30 37.55
N SER A 175 -25.31 -15.66 38.68
CA SER A 175 -24.83 -16.08 40.01
C SER A 175 -25.91 -16.90 40.71
N PRO A 176 -25.69 -18.19 41.00
CA PRO A 176 -26.68 -19.04 41.65
C PRO A 176 -26.96 -18.66 43.10
N ASN A 177 -26.10 -17.86 43.74
CA ASN A 177 -26.22 -17.49 45.15
C ASN A 177 -26.80 -16.09 45.37
N GLY A 178 -27.74 -15.70 44.53
CA GLY A 178 -28.54 -14.48 44.56
C GLY A 178 -28.43 -13.54 45.77
N LYS A 179 -27.30 -12.81 45.91
CA LYS A 179 -27.24 -11.61 46.75
C LYS A 179 -27.76 -10.44 45.91
N LYS A 180 -28.71 -9.71 46.47
CA LYS A 180 -29.48 -8.64 45.82
C LYS A 180 -28.66 -7.44 45.29
N ASP A 181 -27.33 -7.35 45.52
CA ASP A 181 -26.51 -6.18 45.25
C ASP A 181 -25.29 -6.47 44.34
N GLY A 182 -25.37 -7.49 43.51
CA GLY A 182 -24.17 -8.04 42.88
C GLY A 182 -23.79 -7.52 41.48
N ILE A 183 -24.60 -6.78 40.77
CA ILE A 183 -24.26 -6.20 39.45
C ILE A 183 -25.10 -4.94 39.23
N GLN A 184 -24.44 -3.80 39.22
CA GLN A 184 -24.96 -2.54 38.68
C GLN A 184 -24.30 -2.29 37.32
#